data_d78d86cde72f90ebe10eaede7de7d357
#
_entry.id   d78d86cde72f90ebe10eaede7de7d357
#
_cell.length_a   1.000
_cell.length_b   1.000
_cell.length_c   1.000
_cell.angle_alpha   90.00
_cell.angle_beta   90.00
_cell.angle_gamma   90.00
#
_symmetry.space_group_name_H-M   'P 1'
#
loop_
_entity.id
_entity.type
_entity.pdbx_description
1 polymer ?
#
loop_
_entity_poly.entity_id
_entity_poly.type
_entity_poly.pdbx_seq_one_letter_code
_entity_poly.pdbx_strand_id
1 'polypeptide(L)'
;MKLGIVGLPNVGKSTLFNSLTKAGAESANYPFCTIDPNVGIVTVPDERLNLLADLYHSAKVTPAVIEFVDIAGLVKGASKGEGLGNQFLANIREVDAIVHVVRCFEDTNVIHVDGSVDPTRDIDTINLEL
;
A
#
# COMPACT_ATOMS: atom_id res chain seq x y z
N MET A 1 3.93 8.12 -8.61
CA MET A 1 4.05 8.14 -7.13
C MET A 1 3.87 6.71 -6.64
N LYS A 2 4.81 6.23 -5.86
CA LYS A 2 4.87 4.86 -5.35
C LYS A 2 4.64 4.88 -3.83
N LEU A 3 3.61 4.19 -3.36
CA LEU A 3 3.21 4.15 -1.94
C LEU A 3 3.44 2.75 -1.38
N GLY A 4 4.19 2.65 -0.29
CA GLY A 4 4.38 1.39 0.43
C GLY A 4 3.32 1.18 1.49
N ILE A 5 2.59 0.07 1.42
CA ILE A 5 1.62 -0.29 2.46
C ILE A 5 2.35 -1.12 3.52
N VAL A 6 2.36 -0.63 4.75
CA VAL A 6 2.98 -1.31 5.90
C VAL A 6 1.96 -1.55 7.01
N GLY A 7 2.19 -2.53 7.83
CA GLY A 7 1.36 -2.85 8.99
C GLY A 7 1.77 -4.17 9.63
N LEU A 8 1.38 -4.36 10.88
CA LEU A 8 1.56 -5.61 11.60
C LEU A 8 0.77 -6.75 10.92
N PRO A 9 1.08 -8.01 11.20
CA PRO A 9 0.28 -9.14 10.74
C PRO A 9 -1.18 -9.03 11.21
N ASN A 10 -2.11 -9.47 10.36
CA ASN A 10 -3.56 -9.56 10.67
C ASN A 10 -4.26 -8.22 10.97
N VAL A 11 -3.76 -7.12 10.42
CA VAL A 11 -4.39 -5.79 10.54
C VAL A 11 -5.33 -5.44 9.39
N GLY A 12 -5.40 -6.28 8.35
CA GLY A 12 -6.21 -6.04 7.15
C GLY A 12 -5.42 -5.47 5.97
N LYS A 13 -4.08 -5.46 6.03
CA LYS A 13 -3.19 -4.91 5.00
C LYS A 13 -3.45 -5.52 3.61
N SER A 14 -3.45 -6.84 3.49
CA SER A 14 -3.70 -7.54 2.23
C SER A 14 -5.14 -7.35 1.73
N THR A 15 -6.10 -7.23 2.63
CA THR A 15 -7.50 -6.94 2.29
C THR A 15 -7.62 -5.56 1.67
N LEU A 16 -6.96 -4.56 2.26
CA LEU A 16 -6.90 -3.19 1.73
C LEU A 16 -6.21 -3.18 0.36
N PHE A 17 -5.03 -3.79 0.25
CA PHE A 17 -4.28 -3.88 -1.00
C PHE A 17 -5.12 -4.52 -2.11
N ASN A 18 -5.73 -5.66 -1.85
CA ASN A 18 -6.57 -6.35 -2.83
C ASN A 18 -7.81 -5.54 -3.22
N SER A 19 -8.41 -4.81 -2.29
CA SER A 19 -9.57 -3.96 -2.57
C SER A 19 -9.20 -2.78 -3.47
N LEU A 20 -8.06 -2.14 -3.22
CA LEU A 20 -7.54 -1.05 -4.04
C LEU A 20 -7.16 -1.52 -5.45
N THR A 21 -6.48 -2.66 -5.57
CA THR A 21 -5.95 -3.15 -6.84
C THR A 21 -6.99 -3.83 -7.72
N LYS A 22 -8.02 -4.45 -7.12
CA LYS A 22 -9.15 -5.01 -7.90
C LYS A 22 -9.97 -3.94 -8.60
N ALA A 23 -10.12 -2.77 -7.98
CA ALA A 23 -10.78 -1.63 -8.61
C ALA A 23 -9.94 -1.03 -9.76
N GLY A 24 -8.63 -1.32 -9.81
CA GLY A 24 -7.70 -0.85 -10.82
C GLY A 24 -7.39 -1.85 -11.93
N ALA A 25 -8.18 -2.91 -12.12
CA ALA A 25 -7.93 -3.96 -13.12
C ALA A 25 -7.85 -3.44 -14.58
N GLU A 26 -8.32 -2.24 -14.86
CA GLU A 26 -8.14 -1.55 -16.15
C GLU A 26 -6.73 -0.98 -16.35
N SER A 27 -5.89 -1.03 -15.34
CA SER A 27 -4.53 -0.46 -15.36
C SER A 27 -3.50 -1.30 -16.13
N ALA A 28 -3.86 -2.49 -16.60
CA ALA A 28 -3.00 -3.39 -17.40
C ALA A 28 -2.48 -2.78 -18.72
N ASN A 29 -3.00 -1.61 -19.12
CA ASN A 29 -2.64 -0.91 -20.35
C ASN A 29 -1.60 0.20 -20.18
N TYR A 30 -1.01 0.37 -18.99
CA TYR A 30 0.04 1.38 -18.78
C TYR A 30 1.42 0.79 -19.14
N PRO A 31 2.11 1.34 -20.16
CA PRO A 31 3.29 0.71 -20.78
C PRO A 31 4.55 0.69 -19.90
N PHE A 32 4.51 1.24 -18.68
CA PHE A 32 5.67 1.33 -17.80
C PHE A 32 5.45 0.64 -16.44
N CYS A 33 4.44 -0.23 -16.34
CA CYS A 33 4.10 -0.88 -15.09
C CYS A 33 4.73 -2.27 -15.01
N THR A 34 5.49 -2.53 -13.97
CA THR A 34 6.07 -3.85 -13.68
C THR A 34 4.96 -4.79 -13.23
N ILE A 35 4.87 -5.96 -13.82
CA ILE A 35 3.97 -7.03 -13.35
C ILE A 35 4.66 -7.70 -12.16
N ASP A 36 4.40 -7.20 -10.98
CA ASP A 36 4.85 -7.79 -9.71
C ASP A 36 3.60 -8.10 -8.87
N PRO A 37 3.47 -9.29 -8.29
CA PRO A 37 2.29 -9.66 -7.50
C PRO A 37 2.08 -8.78 -6.26
N ASN A 38 3.11 -8.07 -5.82
CA ASN A 38 3.05 -7.16 -4.67
C ASN A 38 2.89 -5.69 -5.07
N VAL A 39 2.72 -5.39 -6.37
CA VAL A 39 2.52 -4.03 -6.88
C VAL A 39 1.15 -3.93 -7.53
N GLY A 40 0.36 -2.98 -7.06
CA GLY A 40 -0.94 -2.66 -7.63
C GLY A 40 -0.98 -1.22 -8.14
N ILE A 41 -1.55 -1.02 -9.33
CA ILE A 41 -1.68 0.29 -9.94
C ILE A 41 -3.13 0.74 -9.84
N VAL A 42 -3.32 1.95 -9.34
CA VAL A 42 -4.64 2.55 -9.15
C VAL A 42 -4.68 3.88 -9.90
N THR A 43 -5.67 4.04 -10.76
CA THR A 43 -5.95 5.29 -11.44
C THR A 43 -6.57 6.29 -10.47
N VAL A 44 -6.08 7.52 -10.45
CA VAL A 44 -6.67 8.61 -9.66
C VAL A 44 -7.88 9.16 -10.41
N PRO A 45 -9.11 9.02 -9.89
CA PRO A 45 -10.28 9.59 -10.51
C PRO A 45 -10.23 11.13 -10.39
N ASP A 46 -10.39 11.82 -11.52
CA ASP A 46 -10.44 13.28 -11.56
C ASP A 46 -11.40 13.74 -12.69
N GLU A 47 -12.57 14.21 -12.29
CA GLU A 47 -13.61 14.67 -13.22
C GLU A 47 -13.16 15.85 -14.08
N ARG A 48 -12.19 16.64 -13.61
CA ARG A 48 -11.65 17.77 -14.36
C ARG A 48 -10.94 17.35 -15.64
N LEU A 49 -10.41 16.12 -15.69
CA LEU A 49 -9.78 15.58 -16.90
C LEU A 49 -10.79 15.45 -18.05
N ASN A 50 -11.99 14.97 -17.75
CA ASN A 50 -13.03 14.83 -18.76
C ASN A 50 -13.48 16.18 -19.28
N LEU A 51 -13.69 17.16 -18.38
CA LEU A 51 -14.05 18.52 -18.75
C LEU A 51 -12.99 19.18 -19.65
N LEU A 52 -11.72 19.02 -19.32
CA LEU A 52 -10.62 19.54 -20.13
C LEU A 52 -10.49 18.82 -21.46
N ALA A 53 -10.67 17.51 -21.48
CA ALA A 53 -10.65 16.72 -22.72
C ALA A 53 -11.73 17.15 -23.69
N ASP A 54 -12.94 17.38 -23.20
CA ASP A 54 -14.07 17.87 -24.02
C ASP A 54 -13.82 19.29 -24.52
N LEU A 55 -13.30 20.17 -23.66
CA LEU A 55 -13.00 21.56 -24.03
C LEU A 55 -11.94 21.68 -25.13
N TYR A 56 -10.88 20.86 -25.04
CA TYR A 56 -9.75 20.90 -25.98
C TYR A 56 -9.84 19.85 -27.09
N HIS A 57 -10.92 19.07 -27.15
CA HIS A 57 -11.08 17.93 -28.09
C HIS A 57 -9.87 17.02 -28.12
N SER A 58 -9.38 16.62 -26.92
CA SER A 58 -8.17 15.85 -26.75
C SER A 58 -8.31 14.45 -27.37
N ALA A 59 -7.34 14.06 -28.20
CA ALA A 59 -7.31 12.72 -28.81
C ALA A 59 -7.02 11.61 -27.78
N LYS A 60 -6.35 11.94 -26.67
CA LYS A 60 -6.00 11.01 -25.60
C LYS A 60 -6.09 11.69 -24.24
N VAL A 61 -6.68 10.99 -23.28
CA VAL A 61 -6.74 11.39 -21.87
C VAL A 61 -5.98 10.38 -21.04
N THR A 62 -4.98 10.84 -20.29
CA THR A 62 -4.16 9.99 -19.45
C THR A 62 -4.28 10.45 -18.00
N PRO A 63 -5.03 9.74 -17.14
CA PRO A 63 -5.14 10.08 -15.73
C PRO A 63 -3.81 9.81 -14.98
N ALA A 64 -3.64 10.46 -13.84
CA ALA A 64 -2.57 10.12 -12.92
C ALA A 64 -2.78 8.72 -12.34
N VAL A 65 -1.68 8.04 -12.03
CA VAL A 65 -1.71 6.71 -11.38
C VAL A 65 -0.87 6.72 -10.11
N ILE A 66 -1.29 5.90 -9.16
CA ILE A 66 -0.54 5.59 -7.94
C ILE A 66 -0.19 4.11 -7.97
N GLU A 67 1.06 3.80 -7.70
CA GLU A 67 1.53 2.43 -7.48
C GLU A 67 1.47 2.13 -5.99
N PHE A 68 0.73 1.11 -5.60
CA PHE A 68 0.74 0.57 -4.25
C PHE A 68 1.62 -0.66 -4.19
N VAL A 69 2.52 -0.69 -3.22
CA VAL A 69 3.41 -1.83 -2.96
C VAL A 69 3.03 -2.46 -1.62
N ASP A 70 2.67 -3.73 -1.64
CA ASP A 70 2.45 -4.48 -0.41
C ASP A 70 3.81 -4.87 0.20
N ILE A 71 4.23 -4.14 1.23
CA ILE A 71 5.50 -4.38 1.91
C ILE A 71 5.29 -5.41 3.01
N ALA A 72 5.76 -6.63 2.76
CA ALA A 72 5.75 -7.72 3.74
C ALA A 72 6.97 -7.65 4.67
N GLY A 73 6.88 -8.33 5.81
CA GLY A 73 8.04 -8.59 6.68
C GLY A 73 8.21 -7.61 7.84
N LEU A 74 7.21 -6.78 8.14
CA LEU A 74 7.24 -5.95 9.33
C LEU A 74 6.88 -6.79 10.55
N VAL A 75 7.92 -7.29 11.20
CA VAL A 75 7.87 -7.95 12.51
C VAL A 75 8.78 -7.20 13.46
N LYS A 76 8.49 -7.26 14.74
CA LYS A 76 9.32 -6.66 15.79
C LYS A 76 10.77 -7.13 15.63
N GLY A 77 11.72 -6.19 15.55
CA GLY A 77 13.15 -6.47 15.32
C GLY A 77 13.59 -6.42 13.84
N ALA A 78 12.69 -6.09 12.90
CA ALA A 78 13.02 -5.99 11.49
C ALA A 78 14.14 -4.97 11.20
N SER A 79 14.15 -3.84 11.90
CA SER A 79 15.18 -2.79 11.78
C SER A 79 16.57 -3.25 12.24
N LYS A 80 16.65 -4.28 13.07
CA LYS A 80 17.91 -4.85 13.56
C LYS A 80 18.52 -5.91 12.63
N GLY A 81 17.91 -6.10 11.46
CA GLY A 81 18.39 -7.06 10.45
C GLY A 81 18.09 -8.52 10.76
N GLU A 82 17.21 -8.79 11.72
CA GLU A 82 16.76 -10.14 12.02
C GLU A 82 15.75 -10.62 10.96
N GLY A 83 15.99 -11.78 10.39
CA GLY A 83 15.10 -12.39 9.40
C GLY A 83 14.98 -11.56 8.11
N LEU A 84 13.75 -11.17 7.73
CA LEU A 84 13.44 -10.41 6.51
C LEU A 84 13.64 -8.88 6.65
N GLY A 85 14.21 -8.41 7.77
CA GLY A 85 14.35 -6.98 8.08
C GLY A 85 15.11 -6.19 7.04
N ASN A 86 16.19 -6.73 6.47
CA ASN A 86 16.96 -6.06 5.41
C ASN A 86 16.14 -5.86 4.14
N GLN A 87 15.30 -6.84 3.78
CA GLN A 87 14.42 -6.74 2.61
C GLN A 87 13.30 -5.73 2.85
N PHE A 88 12.75 -5.69 4.06
CA PHE A 88 11.77 -4.69 4.48
C PHE A 88 12.33 -3.27 4.33
N LEU A 89 13.53 -3.01 4.88
CA LEU A 89 14.18 -1.70 4.77
C LEU A 89 14.53 -1.32 3.32
N ALA A 90 14.92 -2.29 2.49
CA ALA A 90 15.14 -2.05 1.07
C ALA A 90 13.85 -1.59 0.38
N ASN A 91 12.75 -2.28 0.61
CA ASN A 91 11.44 -1.93 0.04
C ASN A 91 10.93 -0.55 0.50
N ILE A 92 11.17 -0.19 1.77
CA ILE A 92 10.82 1.14 2.32
C ILE A 92 11.57 2.26 1.58
N ARG A 93 12.84 2.04 1.23
CA ARG A 93 13.66 3.05 0.53
C ARG A 93 13.26 3.28 -0.93
N GLU A 94 12.50 2.37 -1.51
CA GLU A 94 12.06 2.45 -2.89
C GLU A 94 10.72 3.16 -3.10
N VAL A 95 10.04 3.55 -2.02
CA VAL A 95 8.73 4.20 -2.07
C VAL A 95 8.82 5.68 -1.74
N ASP A 96 7.90 6.46 -2.31
CA ASP A 96 7.83 7.92 -2.10
C ASP A 96 7.19 8.27 -0.77
N ALA A 97 6.23 7.43 -0.30
CA ALA A 97 5.55 7.59 0.98
C ALA A 97 5.04 6.25 1.50
N ILE A 98 4.66 6.22 2.76
CA ILE A 98 4.19 5.03 3.48
C ILE A 98 2.73 5.20 3.85
N VAL A 99 1.93 4.17 3.60
CA VAL A 99 0.56 4.00 4.09
C VAL A 99 0.60 3.01 5.24
N HIS A 100 0.47 3.51 6.45
CA HIS A 100 0.48 2.69 7.66
C HIS A 100 -0.93 2.17 7.97
N VAL A 101 -1.12 0.86 7.90
CA VAL A 101 -2.39 0.19 8.21
C VAL A 101 -2.38 -0.27 9.67
N VAL A 102 -3.29 0.27 10.45
CA VAL A 102 -3.41 0.03 11.89
C VAL A 102 -4.75 -0.61 12.19
N ARG A 103 -4.74 -1.69 12.97
CA ARG A 103 -5.96 -2.39 13.36
C ARG A 103 -6.67 -1.65 14.50
N CYS A 104 -7.90 -1.20 14.24
CA CYS A 104 -8.77 -0.56 15.23
C CYS A 104 -10.04 -1.38 15.52
N PHE A 105 -10.23 -2.51 14.86
CA PHE A 105 -11.39 -3.39 15.04
C PHE A 105 -11.06 -4.58 15.96
N GLU A 106 -12.07 -5.04 16.68
CA GLU A 106 -12.00 -6.27 17.47
C GLU A 106 -12.70 -7.41 16.73
N ASP A 107 -12.04 -8.56 16.63
CA ASP A 107 -12.58 -9.78 16.08
C ASP A 107 -11.85 -10.96 16.72
N THR A 108 -12.60 -11.80 17.42
CA THR A 108 -12.07 -12.98 18.13
C THR A 108 -11.55 -14.06 17.19
N ASN A 109 -11.98 -14.06 15.93
CA ASN A 109 -11.53 -15.01 14.90
C ASN A 109 -10.23 -14.56 14.22
N VAL A 110 -9.81 -13.30 14.42
CA VAL A 110 -8.59 -12.73 13.85
C VAL A 110 -7.62 -12.43 14.97
N ILE A 111 -6.61 -13.28 15.12
CA ILE A 111 -5.63 -13.16 16.20
C ILE A 111 -4.74 -11.95 15.97
N HIS A 112 -4.56 -11.12 17.01
CA HIS A 112 -3.57 -10.06 17.02
C HIS A 112 -2.20 -10.60 17.43
N VAL A 113 -1.13 -10.13 16.80
CA VAL A 113 0.25 -10.60 17.05
C VAL A 113 0.69 -10.41 18.51
N ASP A 114 0.24 -9.34 19.17
CA ASP A 114 0.51 -9.05 20.57
C ASP A 114 -0.62 -9.48 21.52
N GLY A 115 -1.58 -10.26 21.04
CA GLY A 115 -2.68 -10.84 21.83
C GLY A 115 -3.83 -9.89 22.15
N SER A 116 -3.70 -8.58 21.91
CA SER A 116 -4.75 -7.58 22.14
C SER A 116 -4.66 -6.47 21.11
N VAL A 117 -5.81 -5.86 20.79
CA VAL A 117 -5.88 -4.71 19.89
C VAL A 117 -5.55 -3.45 20.69
N ASP A 118 -4.48 -2.77 20.30
CA ASP A 118 -4.07 -1.47 20.85
C ASP A 118 -3.43 -0.64 19.73
N PRO A 119 -4.22 0.22 19.07
CA PRO A 119 -3.74 0.98 17.91
C PRO A 119 -2.55 1.89 18.21
N THR A 120 -2.50 2.48 19.42
CA THR A 120 -1.41 3.38 19.81
C THR A 120 -0.09 2.61 19.96
N ARG A 121 -0.12 1.51 20.67
CA ARG A 121 1.05 0.61 20.79
C ARG A 121 1.53 0.12 19.44
N ASP A 122 0.59 -0.26 18.56
CA ASP A 122 0.91 -0.80 17.24
C ASP A 122 1.55 0.26 16.35
N ILE A 123 1.09 1.52 16.41
CA ILE A 123 1.72 2.66 15.74
C ILE A 123 3.14 2.87 16.24
N ASP A 124 3.34 2.89 17.56
CA ASP A 124 4.67 3.09 18.16
C ASP A 124 5.62 1.95 17.78
N THR A 125 5.14 0.71 17.74
CA THR A 125 5.93 -0.45 17.31
C THR A 125 6.43 -0.29 15.87
N ILE A 126 5.56 0.14 14.96
CA ILE A 126 5.90 0.36 13.55
C ILE A 126 6.87 1.55 13.42
N ASN A 127 6.62 2.65 14.12
CA ASN A 127 7.47 3.84 14.08
C ASN A 127 8.90 3.57 14.55
N LEU A 128 9.08 2.61 15.45
CA LEU A 128 10.41 2.18 15.91
C LEU A 128 11.17 1.35 14.87
N GLU A 129 10.45 0.75 13.92
CA GLU A 129 11.05 -0.09 12.85
C GLU A 129 11.31 0.71 11.56
N LEU A 130 10.67 1.86 11.39
CA LEU A 130 10.86 2.78 10.25
C LEU A 130 12.01 3.75 10.49
#